data_bb50ba61e21581547725fd9e95da1bc9
#
_entry.id   bb50ba61e21581547725fd9e95da1bc9
#
_cell.length_a   1.000
_cell.length_b   1.000
_cell.length_c   1.000
_cell.angle_alpha   90.00
_cell.angle_beta   90.00
_cell.angle_gamma   90.00
#
_symmetry.space_group_name_H-M   'P 1'
#
loop_
_entity.id
_entity.type
_entity.pdbx_description
1 polymer ?
#
loop_
_entity_poly.entity_id
_entity_poly.type
_entity_poly.pdbx_seq_one_letter_code
_entity_poly.pdbx_strand_id
1 'polypeptide(L)'
;MVNRQFILIFLFVTISFTFFAYKPIDVIIAGPQMTNLDKFELELKNIEDSTGIKIKYETYSDIETYLIENNNSDVDIAIIPNPQGVTNLGEREIILSMDQIVSKETMDSYYSKHLQEITTSNISDKNYGAFFRLFPNSLIWYSVEKYKEIGSPKFKSYNELLEFTSNYSKENKDLWCLDIESGASTGWIATNWLEDIILNNYGVEIYDQWSNQEILSSEKPILNSINNIGKLVFTENAVYGSHKRIVRKEFRNNYKNLLNEEVSCVFSWGGHYATLYMPEDKQYKTDYDFFKFPSPLNSIVGIGDVLTVLNYDEDTKLVFNKLINESFGENWMSHIDSSYIPANIKNINYIANPITSDERDLIVKSLSDNSFRYDASELMERKIGADALWVALENYIDIGRERAYREIEDITEELDSNF
;
A
#
# COMPACT_ATOMS: atom_id res chain seq x y z
N MET A 1 -4.93 82.69 52.76
CA MET A 1 -4.42 81.34 53.02
C MET A 1 -5.50 80.39 52.56
N VAL A 2 -5.33 79.79 51.41
CA VAL A 2 -6.29 78.79 50.81
C VAL A 2 -5.53 77.50 50.59
N ASN A 3 -5.90 76.51 51.41
CA ASN A 3 -5.39 75.12 51.29
C ASN A 3 -6.02 74.44 50.09
N ARG A 4 -5.21 74.04 49.09
CA ARG A 4 -5.60 73.18 48.05
C ARG A 4 -5.20 71.75 48.39
N GLN A 5 -6.16 70.88 48.72
CA GLN A 5 -5.95 69.48 48.83
C GLN A 5 -6.04 68.90 47.38
N PHE A 6 -4.95 68.26 46.92
CA PHE A 6 -4.94 67.45 45.72
C PHE A 6 -5.44 66.08 46.06
N ILE A 7 -6.58 65.70 45.48
CA ILE A 7 -7.08 64.31 45.51
C ILE A 7 -6.43 63.58 44.32
N LEU A 8 -5.54 62.64 44.59
CA LEU A 8 -5.01 61.66 43.60
C LEU A 8 -6.00 60.55 43.49
N ILE A 9 -6.67 60.45 42.31
CA ILE A 9 -7.48 59.31 41.95
C ILE A 9 -6.55 58.27 41.28
N PHE A 10 -6.30 57.15 41.95
CA PHE A 10 -5.62 56.00 41.40
C PHE A 10 -6.65 55.17 40.58
N LEU A 11 -6.52 55.24 39.24
CA LEU A 11 -7.26 54.36 38.36
C LEU A 11 -6.56 53.00 38.36
N PHE A 12 -7.14 51.97 39.00
CA PHE A 12 -6.71 50.60 38.89
C PHE A 12 -7.25 50.06 37.55
N VAL A 13 -6.41 49.99 36.53
CA VAL A 13 -6.70 49.22 35.29
C VAL A 13 -6.37 47.76 35.59
N THR A 14 -7.38 46.94 35.84
CA THR A 14 -7.25 45.48 35.88
C THR A 14 -7.12 44.97 34.47
N ILE A 15 -5.90 44.71 34.03
CA ILE A 15 -5.63 43.95 32.79
C ILE A 15 -5.92 42.48 33.09
N SER A 16 -7.09 42.00 32.67
CA SER A 16 -7.38 40.57 32.67
C SER A 16 -6.53 39.92 31.58
N PHE A 17 -5.39 39.34 31.94
CA PHE A 17 -4.69 38.41 31.14
C PHE A 17 -5.52 37.13 31.09
N THR A 18 -6.24 36.90 30.02
CA THR A 18 -6.72 35.56 29.64
C THR A 18 -5.47 34.75 29.27
N PHE A 19 -4.95 34.02 30.23
CA PHE A 19 -4.04 32.91 29.93
C PHE A 19 -4.86 31.93 29.10
N PHE A 20 -4.64 31.92 27.81
CA PHE A 20 -4.93 30.72 27.02
C PHE A 20 -3.99 29.64 27.57
N ALA A 21 -4.50 28.81 28.47
CA ALA A 21 -3.79 27.62 28.90
C ALA A 21 -3.61 26.78 27.65
N TYR A 22 -2.37 26.71 27.14
CA TYR A 22 -2.00 25.75 26.07
C TYR A 22 -2.27 24.38 26.66
N LYS A 23 -3.32 23.71 26.17
CA LYS A 23 -3.62 22.34 26.59
C LYS A 23 -2.49 21.47 26.05
N PRO A 24 -1.79 20.71 26.89
CA PRO A 24 -0.74 19.81 26.39
C PRO A 24 -1.33 18.82 25.38
N ILE A 25 -0.49 18.29 24.48
CA ILE A 25 -0.86 17.17 23.64
C ILE A 25 -0.98 15.95 24.56
N ASP A 26 -2.07 15.21 24.40
CA ASP A 26 -2.38 14.06 25.24
C ASP A 26 -1.96 12.75 24.53
N VAL A 27 -2.06 12.69 23.17
CA VAL A 27 -1.67 11.53 22.36
C VAL A 27 -0.92 11.99 21.11
N ILE A 28 0.25 11.41 20.87
CA ILE A 28 1.04 11.62 19.64
C ILE A 28 0.94 10.38 18.75
N ILE A 29 0.44 10.59 17.54
CA ILE A 29 0.42 9.57 16.48
C ILE A 29 1.52 9.91 15.49
N ALA A 30 2.40 8.96 15.17
CA ALA A 30 3.46 9.12 14.18
C ALA A 30 3.28 8.15 13.00
N GLY A 31 3.65 8.58 11.80
CA GLY A 31 3.52 7.72 10.62
C GLY A 31 4.04 8.35 9.33
N PRO A 32 3.77 7.72 8.18
CA PRO A 32 4.20 8.24 6.89
C PRO A 32 3.40 9.47 6.46
N GLN A 33 3.92 10.21 5.47
CA GLN A 33 3.13 11.20 4.76
C GLN A 33 1.94 10.52 4.06
N MET A 34 0.73 10.94 4.39
CA MET A 34 -0.49 10.37 3.80
C MET A 34 -1.02 11.20 2.64
N THR A 35 -1.55 10.54 1.62
CA THR A 35 -2.46 11.17 0.67
C THR A 35 -3.72 11.61 1.42
N ASN A 36 -4.21 12.83 1.17
CA ASN A 36 -5.34 13.45 1.89
C ASN A 36 -5.08 13.59 3.42
N LEU A 37 -3.87 13.99 3.81
CA LEU A 37 -3.54 14.22 5.23
C LEU A 37 -4.52 15.16 5.92
N ASP A 38 -4.99 16.19 5.23
CA ASP A 38 -6.01 17.14 5.72
C ASP A 38 -7.30 16.46 6.16
N LYS A 39 -7.72 15.41 5.47
CA LYS A 39 -8.93 14.63 5.81
C LYS A 39 -8.69 13.68 6.98
N PHE A 40 -7.51 13.09 7.05
CA PHE A 40 -7.10 12.30 8.22
C PHE A 40 -7.04 13.17 9.48
N GLU A 41 -6.43 14.37 9.41
CA GLU A 41 -6.39 15.32 10.51
C GLU A 41 -7.80 15.77 10.94
N LEU A 42 -8.75 15.88 10.00
CA LEU A 42 -10.14 16.16 10.32
C LEU A 42 -10.79 15.01 11.12
N GLU A 43 -10.50 13.76 10.77
CA GLU A 43 -10.97 12.60 11.55
C GLU A 43 -10.34 12.57 12.95
N LEU A 44 -9.07 12.91 13.10
CA LEU A 44 -8.45 13.05 14.40
C LEU A 44 -9.12 14.17 15.21
N LYS A 45 -9.48 15.27 14.56
CA LYS A 45 -10.23 16.37 15.19
C LYS A 45 -11.62 15.91 15.67
N ASN A 46 -12.31 15.06 14.93
CA ASN A 46 -13.59 14.47 15.36
C ASN A 46 -13.41 13.59 16.62
N ILE A 47 -12.30 12.84 16.70
CA ILE A 47 -11.95 12.09 17.93
C ILE A 47 -11.69 13.07 19.08
N GLU A 48 -10.88 14.12 18.90
CA GLU A 48 -10.64 15.15 19.91
C GLU A 48 -11.96 15.76 20.44
N ASP A 49 -12.86 16.15 19.54
CA ASP A 49 -14.11 16.81 19.89
C ASP A 49 -15.06 15.87 20.67
N SER A 50 -15.01 14.57 20.40
CA SER A 50 -15.84 13.57 21.08
C SER A 50 -15.27 13.09 22.42
N THR A 51 -13.93 13.14 22.58
CA THR A 51 -13.25 12.58 23.76
C THR A 51 -12.66 13.66 24.69
N GLY A 52 -12.35 14.85 24.15
CA GLY A 52 -11.62 15.91 24.83
C GLY A 52 -10.10 15.71 24.85
N ILE A 53 -9.60 14.58 24.32
CA ILE A 53 -8.16 14.23 24.21
C ILE A 53 -7.55 15.05 23.07
N LYS A 54 -6.36 15.65 23.29
CA LYS A 54 -5.63 16.39 22.29
C LYS A 54 -4.69 15.46 21.51
N ILE A 55 -4.87 15.38 20.19
CA ILE A 55 -4.14 14.47 19.33
C ILE A 55 -3.26 15.26 18.37
N LYS A 56 -2.00 14.83 18.19
CA LYS A 56 -1.09 15.36 17.19
C LYS A 56 -0.66 14.25 16.25
N TYR A 57 -0.67 14.51 14.95
CA TYR A 57 -0.03 13.63 13.97
C TYR A 57 1.33 14.19 13.56
N GLU A 58 2.35 13.33 13.57
CA GLU A 58 3.71 13.64 13.13
C GLU A 58 4.12 12.76 11.97
N THR A 59 4.67 13.37 10.90
CA THR A 59 5.08 12.66 9.69
C THR A 59 6.58 12.36 9.70
N TYR A 60 6.91 11.12 9.33
CA TYR A 60 8.27 10.64 9.21
C TYR A 60 8.44 9.96 7.84
N SER A 61 9.60 10.16 7.20
CA SER A 61 9.95 9.48 5.96
C SER A 61 10.30 8.01 6.18
N ASP A 62 10.82 7.68 7.36
CA ASP A 62 11.14 6.33 7.81
C ASP A 62 10.82 6.25 9.31
N ILE A 63 9.58 5.92 9.61
CA ILE A 63 9.08 5.85 10.99
C ILE A 63 9.72 4.66 11.74
N GLU A 64 9.98 3.54 11.08
CA GLU A 64 10.58 2.36 11.72
C GLU A 64 11.99 2.68 12.22
N THR A 65 12.86 3.21 11.35
CA THR A 65 14.21 3.62 11.75
C THR A 65 14.16 4.68 12.87
N TYR A 66 13.25 5.66 12.75
CA TYR A 66 13.10 6.66 13.83
C TYR A 66 12.78 6.03 15.18
N LEU A 67 11.85 5.06 15.24
CA LEU A 67 11.46 4.41 16.50
C LEU A 67 12.57 3.52 17.07
N ILE A 68 13.35 2.85 16.20
CA ILE A 68 14.51 2.04 16.63
C ILE A 68 15.59 2.93 17.25
N GLU A 69 15.87 4.09 16.66
CA GLU A 69 16.89 5.01 17.14
C GLU A 69 16.45 5.81 18.36
N ASN A 70 15.12 6.00 18.57
CA ASN A 70 14.53 6.81 19.61
C ASN A 70 13.50 6.02 20.43
N ASN A 71 13.91 4.90 21.02
CA ASN A 71 13.05 3.98 21.76
C ASN A 71 12.38 4.55 23.04
N ASN A 72 12.73 5.78 23.46
CA ASN A 72 12.08 6.54 24.50
C ASN A 72 11.35 7.77 23.93
N SER A 73 10.85 7.69 22.69
CA SER A 73 10.09 8.79 22.07
C SER A 73 8.75 9.02 22.78
N ASP A 74 8.24 10.23 22.64
CA ASP A 74 6.90 10.60 23.14
C ASP A 74 5.76 10.11 22.22
N VAL A 75 6.05 9.24 21.26
CA VAL A 75 5.06 8.65 20.34
C VAL A 75 4.25 7.59 21.07
N ASP A 76 2.93 7.71 21.01
CA ASP A 76 2.01 6.77 21.67
C ASP A 76 1.48 5.73 20.70
N ILE A 77 1.13 6.15 19.47
CA ILE A 77 0.63 5.29 18.40
C ILE A 77 1.49 5.51 17.17
N ALA A 78 1.89 4.44 16.49
CA ALA A 78 2.56 4.55 15.20
C ALA A 78 1.74 3.89 14.08
N ILE A 79 1.85 4.46 12.87
CA ILE A 79 1.35 3.89 11.62
C ILE A 79 2.54 3.42 10.83
N ILE A 80 2.71 2.10 10.72
CA ILE A 80 3.84 1.45 10.06
C ILE A 80 3.38 0.98 8.68
N PRO A 81 4.10 1.30 7.59
CA PRO A 81 3.65 1.01 6.23
C PRO A 81 3.76 -0.48 5.82
N ASN A 82 4.38 -1.33 6.64
CA ASN A 82 4.53 -2.76 6.34
C ASN A 82 4.48 -3.65 7.60
N PRO A 83 3.96 -4.89 7.50
CA PRO A 83 3.87 -5.81 8.64
C PRO A 83 5.22 -6.30 9.16
N GLN A 84 6.23 -6.43 8.30
CA GLN A 84 7.57 -6.86 8.69
C GLN A 84 8.22 -5.87 9.68
N GLY A 85 8.06 -4.55 9.43
CA GLY A 85 8.48 -3.52 10.38
C GLY A 85 7.76 -3.62 11.72
N VAL A 86 6.46 -3.97 11.70
CA VAL A 86 5.67 -4.18 12.93
C VAL A 86 6.22 -5.34 13.76
N THR A 87 6.45 -6.50 13.17
CA THR A 87 6.99 -7.66 13.88
C THR A 87 8.41 -7.39 14.39
N ASN A 88 9.26 -6.73 13.59
CA ASN A 88 10.61 -6.30 14.00
C ASN A 88 10.59 -5.37 15.22
N LEU A 89 9.71 -4.36 15.24
CA LEU A 89 9.56 -3.46 16.39
C LEU A 89 9.02 -4.18 17.62
N GLY A 90 8.10 -5.14 17.44
CA GLY A 90 7.55 -5.96 18.52
C GLY A 90 8.58 -6.88 19.16
N GLU A 91 9.43 -7.51 18.38
CA GLU A 91 10.52 -8.37 18.85
C GLU A 91 11.62 -7.59 19.59
N ARG A 92 11.78 -6.31 19.27
CA ARG A 92 12.65 -5.37 20.00
C ARG A 92 12.01 -4.77 21.23
N GLU A 93 10.77 -5.14 21.56
CA GLU A 93 10.01 -4.60 22.70
C GLU A 93 9.81 -3.06 22.61
N ILE A 94 9.80 -2.50 21.40
CA ILE A 94 9.55 -1.06 21.16
C ILE A 94 8.05 -0.76 21.16
N ILE A 95 7.24 -1.73 20.68
CA ILE A 95 5.78 -1.64 20.63
C ILE A 95 5.11 -2.73 21.47
N LEU A 96 3.89 -2.48 21.86
CA LEU A 96 3.09 -3.37 22.72
C LEU A 96 2.33 -4.40 21.87
N SER A 97 2.08 -5.58 22.44
CA SER A 97 1.22 -6.57 21.82
C SER A 97 -0.26 -6.16 21.91
N MET A 98 -1.04 -6.50 20.87
CA MET A 98 -2.44 -6.08 20.72
C MET A 98 -3.36 -6.63 21.82
N ASP A 99 -3.06 -7.77 22.41
CA ASP A 99 -3.83 -8.34 23.54
C ASP A 99 -3.85 -7.45 24.80
N GLN A 100 -2.90 -6.52 24.90
CA GLN A 100 -2.89 -5.49 25.96
C GLN A 100 -3.84 -4.32 25.66
N ILE A 101 -4.19 -4.11 24.39
CA ILE A 101 -4.87 -2.90 23.89
C ILE A 101 -6.31 -3.20 23.49
N VAL A 102 -6.53 -4.30 22.77
CA VAL A 102 -7.82 -4.68 22.15
C VAL A 102 -8.15 -6.10 22.52
N SER A 103 -9.44 -6.38 22.76
CA SER A 103 -9.87 -7.76 23.03
C SER A 103 -9.70 -8.63 21.77
N LYS A 104 -9.43 -9.92 21.99
CA LYS A 104 -9.35 -10.90 20.91
C LYS A 104 -10.64 -10.94 20.09
N GLU A 105 -11.80 -10.85 20.73
CA GLU A 105 -13.10 -10.85 20.06
C GLU A 105 -13.25 -9.67 19.09
N THR A 106 -12.72 -8.50 19.46
CA THR A 106 -12.72 -7.32 18.59
C THR A 106 -11.80 -7.55 17.40
N MET A 107 -10.57 -8.03 17.61
CA MET A 107 -9.64 -8.33 16.53
C MET A 107 -10.22 -9.37 15.56
N ASP A 108 -10.75 -10.47 16.06
CA ASP A 108 -11.37 -11.54 15.25
C ASP A 108 -12.63 -11.06 14.49
N SER A 109 -13.34 -10.06 15.02
CA SER A 109 -14.49 -9.44 14.38
C SER A 109 -14.13 -8.45 13.27
N TYR A 110 -13.02 -7.71 13.43
CA TYR A 110 -12.64 -6.60 12.57
C TYR A 110 -11.70 -7.00 11.43
N TYR A 111 -10.88 -8.04 11.63
CA TYR A 111 -9.81 -8.39 10.71
C TYR A 111 -9.86 -9.83 10.26
N SER A 112 -9.53 -10.09 9.00
CA SER A 112 -9.35 -11.46 8.52
C SER A 112 -8.19 -12.15 9.24
N LYS A 113 -8.23 -13.48 9.26
CA LYS A 113 -7.18 -14.29 9.89
C LYS A 113 -5.80 -13.98 9.29
N HIS A 114 -5.70 -13.87 7.96
CA HIS A 114 -4.45 -13.57 7.27
C HIS A 114 -3.84 -12.22 7.73
N LEU A 115 -4.65 -11.16 7.84
CA LEU A 115 -4.16 -9.85 8.31
C LEU A 115 -3.64 -9.90 9.75
N GLN A 116 -4.25 -10.72 10.61
CA GLN A 116 -3.76 -10.91 11.97
C GLN A 116 -2.47 -11.75 12.01
N GLU A 117 -2.37 -12.79 11.17
CA GLU A 117 -1.20 -13.66 11.08
C GLU A 117 0.06 -12.89 10.66
N ILE A 118 -0.02 -12.03 9.64
CA ILE A 118 1.14 -11.27 9.13
C ILE A 118 1.61 -10.13 10.06
N THR A 119 0.84 -9.78 11.09
CA THR A 119 1.26 -8.88 12.17
C THR A 119 1.62 -9.63 13.45
N THR A 120 1.62 -10.96 13.40
CA THR A 120 2.00 -11.84 14.52
C THR A 120 3.44 -12.28 14.33
N SER A 121 4.27 -12.08 15.34
CA SER A 121 5.66 -12.53 15.33
C SER A 121 5.74 -14.06 15.43
N ASN A 122 6.53 -14.66 14.56
CA ASN A 122 6.87 -16.09 14.60
C ASN A 122 7.75 -16.48 15.79
N ILE A 123 8.41 -15.50 16.44
CA ILE A 123 9.29 -15.72 17.59
C ILE A 123 8.50 -15.70 18.90
N SER A 124 7.68 -14.67 19.11
CA SER A 124 6.95 -14.46 20.37
C SER A 124 5.52 -14.99 20.36
N ASP A 125 4.98 -15.37 19.21
CA ASP A 125 3.56 -15.74 18.99
C ASP A 125 2.58 -14.66 19.46
N LYS A 126 3.00 -13.39 19.37
CA LYS A 126 2.19 -12.23 19.73
C LYS A 126 1.87 -11.37 18.50
N ASN A 127 0.62 -10.92 18.42
CA ASN A 127 0.21 -9.94 17.44
C ASN A 127 0.59 -8.53 17.92
N TYR A 128 1.21 -7.73 17.04
CA TYR A 128 1.73 -6.39 17.37
C TYR A 128 1.05 -5.25 16.61
N GLY A 129 0.04 -5.54 15.78
CA GLY A 129 -0.60 -4.50 15.01
C GLY A 129 -2.01 -4.78 14.56
N ALA A 130 -2.75 -3.72 14.27
CA ALA A 130 -4.06 -3.77 13.65
C ALA A 130 -4.02 -2.98 12.33
N PHE A 131 -4.44 -3.59 11.24
CA PHE A 131 -4.42 -2.89 9.95
C PHE A 131 -5.33 -1.66 9.95
N PHE A 132 -4.80 -0.56 9.45
CA PHE A 132 -5.48 0.73 9.37
C PHE A 132 -6.23 0.88 8.06
N ARG A 133 -5.52 0.65 6.95
CA ARG A 133 -6.06 0.74 5.59
C ARG A 133 -5.37 -0.25 4.67
N LEU A 134 -6.05 -0.58 3.57
CA LEU A 134 -5.55 -1.50 2.54
C LEU A 134 -5.68 -0.87 1.16
N PHE A 135 -4.82 -1.30 0.22
CA PHE A 135 -4.87 -0.93 -1.18
C PHE A 135 -4.57 -2.13 -2.05
N PRO A 136 -5.22 -2.28 -3.22
CA PRO A 136 -4.81 -3.29 -4.19
C PRO A 136 -3.47 -2.87 -4.82
N ASN A 137 -2.52 -3.80 -4.87
CA ASN A 137 -1.22 -3.58 -5.50
C ASN A 137 -1.14 -4.17 -6.92
N SER A 138 -2.24 -4.69 -7.43
CA SER A 138 -2.32 -5.53 -8.59
C SER A 138 -3.60 -5.29 -9.39
N LEU A 139 -3.51 -4.39 -10.36
CA LEU A 139 -4.59 -4.03 -11.27
C LEU A 139 -4.04 -3.89 -12.69
N ILE A 140 -4.86 -4.21 -13.68
CA ILE A 140 -4.58 -3.90 -15.09
C ILE A 140 -5.39 -2.66 -15.48
N TRP A 141 -4.70 -1.54 -15.57
CA TRP A 141 -5.26 -0.25 -16.00
C TRP A 141 -5.33 -0.18 -17.52
N TYR A 142 -6.36 0.45 -18.07
CA TYR A 142 -6.52 0.59 -19.52
C TYR A 142 -7.15 1.92 -19.94
N SER A 143 -6.82 2.37 -21.17
CA SER A 143 -7.55 3.44 -21.83
C SER A 143 -8.88 2.90 -22.35
N VAL A 144 -9.99 3.52 -21.94
CA VAL A 144 -11.35 3.08 -22.31
C VAL A 144 -11.56 3.13 -23.83
N GLU A 145 -11.05 4.18 -24.48
CA GLU A 145 -11.14 4.35 -25.94
C GLU A 145 -10.37 3.24 -26.66
N LYS A 146 -9.07 3.10 -26.38
CA LYS A 146 -8.20 2.10 -27.03
C LYS A 146 -8.66 0.66 -26.73
N TYR A 147 -9.18 0.42 -25.53
CA TYR A 147 -9.73 -0.88 -25.15
C TYR A 147 -10.97 -1.25 -25.99
N LYS A 148 -11.84 -0.26 -26.29
CA LYS A 148 -12.96 -0.45 -27.22
C LYS A 148 -12.50 -0.75 -28.64
N GLU A 149 -11.46 -0.07 -29.12
CA GLU A 149 -10.88 -0.29 -30.45
C GLU A 149 -10.36 -1.70 -30.66
N ILE A 150 -9.79 -2.33 -29.62
CA ILE A 150 -9.33 -3.72 -29.65
C ILE A 150 -10.43 -4.74 -29.34
N GLY A 151 -11.69 -4.31 -29.28
CA GLY A 151 -12.86 -5.19 -29.10
C GLY A 151 -13.20 -5.52 -27.64
N SER A 152 -12.65 -4.82 -26.67
CA SER A 152 -12.91 -4.99 -25.22
C SER A 152 -12.77 -6.44 -24.75
N PRO A 153 -11.63 -7.10 -24.99
CA PRO A 153 -11.43 -8.52 -24.68
C PRO A 153 -11.52 -8.76 -23.17
N LYS A 154 -12.16 -9.87 -22.77
CA LYS A 154 -12.22 -10.30 -21.38
C LYS A 154 -11.33 -11.53 -21.20
N PHE A 155 -10.48 -11.48 -20.19
CA PHE A 155 -9.53 -12.54 -19.89
C PHE A 155 -9.95 -13.29 -18.62
N LYS A 156 -9.96 -14.62 -18.68
CA LYS A 156 -10.25 -15.49 -17.51
C LYS A 156 -8.99 -15.97 -16.82
N SER A 157 -7.85 -15.85 -17.47
CA SER A 157 -6.54 -16.26 -16.95
C SER A 157 -5.42 -15.40 -17.53
N TYR A 158 -4.27 -15.42 -16.87
CA TYR A 158 -3.06 -14.78 -17.39
C TYR A 158 -2.60 -15.39 -18.72
N ASN A 159 -2.79 -16.69 -18.92
CA ASN A 159 -2.46 -17.35 -20.19
C ASN A 159 -3.30 -16.81 -21.36
N GLU A 160 -4.59 -16.55 -21.17
CA GLU A 160 -5.43 -15.92 -22.18
C GLU A 160 -4.94 -14.50 -22.52
N LEU A 161 -4.52 -13.74 -21.51
CA LEU A 161 -3.95 -12.40 -21.68
C LEU A 161 -2.61 -12.44 -22.45
N LEU A 162 -1.73 -13.40 -22.13
CA LEU A 162 -0.47 -13.61 -22.86
C LEU A 162 -0.70 -14.03 -24.31
N GLU A 163 -1.64 -14.94 -24.57
CA GLU A 163 -2.00 -15.36 -25.92
C GLU A 163 -2.56 -14.20 -26.74
N PHE A 164 -3.47 -13.42 -26.14
CA PHE A 164 -3.99 -12.22 -26.78
C PHE A 164 -2.86 -11.23 -27.09
N THR A 165 -1.98 -10.95 -26.12
CA THR A 165 -0.82 -10.07 -26.28
C THR A 165 0.05 -10.54 -27.46
N SER A 166 0.41 -11.82 -27.48
CA SER A 166 1.24 -12.39 -28.56
C SER A 166 0.59 -12.30 -29.92
N ASN A 167 -0.73 -12.53 -30.04
CA ASN A 167 -1.44 -12.47 -31.30
C ASN A 167 -1.62 -11.02 -31.77
N TYR A 168 -2.00 -10.12 -30.89
CA TYR A 168 -2.18 -8.69 -31.19
C TYR A 168 -0.86 -8.05 -31.67
N SER A 169 0.25 -8.35 -31.02
CA SER A 169 1.56 -7.77 -31.30
C SER A 169 2.19 -8.23 -32.62
N LYS A 170 1.67 -9.29 -33.26
CA LYS A 170 2.11 -9.71 -34.61
C LYS A 170 1.67 -8.73 -35.70
N GLU A 171 0.49 -8.13 -35.52
CA GLU A 171 -0.13 -7.25 -36.51
C GLU A 171 -0.07 -5.76 -36.10
N ASN A 172 0.04 -5.52 -34.81
CA ASN A 172 0.02 -4.19 -34.21
C ASN A 172 1.27 -3.99 -33.34
N LYS A 173 1.42 -2.81 -32.71
CA LYS A 173 2.53 -2.47 -31.83
C LYS A 173 2.04 -2.00 -30.49
N ASP A 174 2.90 -2.20 -29.48
CA ASP A 174 2.82 -1.54 -28.19
C ASP A 174 1.46 -1.70 -27.49
N LEU A 175 1.12 -2.94 -27.12
CA LEU A 175 -0.09 -3.19 -26.31
C LEU A 175 0.06 -2.74 -24.86
N TRP A 176 1.30 -2.71 -24.34
CA TRP A 176 1.61 -2.47 -22.94
C TRP A 176 2.52 -1.26 -22.72
N CYS A 177 2.18 -0.42 -21.74
CA CYS A 177 3.03 0.57 -21.12
C CYS A 177 3.54 0.01 -19.77
N LEU A 178 4.83 -0.39 -19.68
CA LEU A 178 5.39 -1.14 -18.56
C LEU A 178 6.78 -0.63 -18.13
N ASP A 179 6.94 0.66 -17.89
CA ASP A 179 8.17 1.21 -17.34
C ASP A 179 8.24 0.93 -15.82
N ILE A 180 9.43 0.57 -15.26
CA ILE A 180 9.61 0.22 -13.84
C ILE A 180 10.70 1.01 -13.13
N GLU A 181 11.42 1.93 -13.83
CA GLU A 181 12.47 2.70 -13.19
C GLU A 181 11.90 3.53 -12.03
N SER A 182 12.56 3.47 -10.88
CA SER A 182 12.18 4.14 -9.63
C SER A 182 13.44 4.53 -8.82
N GLY A 183 14.53 4.90 -9.48
CA GLY A 183 15.80 5.24 -8.83
C GLY A 183 16.40 4.06 -8.09
N ALA A 184 16.80 4.24 -6.83
CA ALA A 184 17.39 3.19 -6.01
C ALA A 184 16.43 2.03 -5.68
N SER A 185 15.14 2.23 -5.92
CA SER A 185 14.08 1.22 -5.67
C SER A 185 13.57 0.60 -6.96
N THR A 186 14.31 0.68 -8.06
CA THR A 186 13.92 0.07 -9.34
C THR A 186 13.76 -1.45 -9.17
N GLY A 187 12.67 -1.98 -9.71
CA GLY A 187 12.34 -3.42 -9.63
C GLY A 187 11.10 -3.74 -8.80
N TRP A 188 10.73 -2.95 -7.79
CA TRP A 188 9.56 -3.24 -6.94
C TRP A 188 8.24 -3.38 -7.73
N ILE A 189 8.08 -2.67 -8.86
CA ILE A 189 6.92 -2.82 -9.73
C ILE A 189 6.89 -4.22 -10.37
N ALA A 190 8.05 -4.75 -10.74
CA ALA A 190 8.15 -6.08 -11.32
C ALA A 190 7.91 -7.19 -10.28
N THR A 191 8.16 -6.95 -8.99
CA THR A 191 7.78 -7.91 -7.94
C THR A 191 6.27 -8.04 -7.85
N ASN A 192 5.53 -6.94 -7.97
CA ASN A 192 4.06 -6.98 -7.99
C ASN A 192 3.52 -7.86 -9.13
N TRP A 193 4.18 -7.82 -10.31
CA TRP A 193 3.81 -8.70 -11.43
C TRP A 193 4.12 -10.17 -11.12
N LEU A 194 5.27 -10.43 -10.49
CA LEU A 194 5.65 -11.78 -10.07
C LEU A 194 4.64 -12.34 -9.06
N GLU A 195 4.31 -11.55 -8.07
CA GLU A 195 3.38 -11.89 -7.00
C GLU A 195 1.98 -12.19 -7.54
N ASP A 196 1.47 -11.36 -8.45
CA ASP A 196 0.23 -11.64 -9.16
C ASP A 196 0.23 -12.98 -9.87
N ILE A 197 1.31 -13.27 -10.59
CA ILE A 197 1.43 -14.51 -11.35
C ILE A 197 1.50 -15.71 -10.41
N ILE A 198 2.27 -15.62 -9.31
CA ILE A 198 2.36 -16.71 -8.32
C ILE A 198 1.00 -16.96 -7.69
N LEU A 199 0.39 -15.92 -7.11
CA LEU A 199 -0.88 -16.02 -6.40
C LEU A 199 -2.00 -16.58 -7.30
N ASN A 200 -2.08 -16.11 -8.53
CA ASN A 200 -3.19 -16.45 -9.41
C ASN A 200 -3.00 -17.73 -10.23
N ASN A 201 -1.76 -18.20 -10.43
CA ASN A 201 -1.49 -19.44 -11.14
C ASN A 201 -1.28 -20.64 -10.20
N TYR A 202 -0.75 -20.41 -9.00
CA TYR A 202 -0.38 -21.48 -8.06
C TYR A 202 -1.16 -21.45 -6.74
N GLY A 203 -1.89 -20.36 -6.47
CA GLY A 203 -2.76 -20.23 -5.32
C GLY A 203 -2.06 -19.73 -4.06
N VAL A 204 -2.87 -19.56 -3.01
CA VAL A 204 -2.45 -18.95 -1.75
C VAL A 204 -1.39 -19.76 -1.01
N GLU A 205 -1.43 -21.08 -1.07
CA GLU A 205 -0.48 -21.96 -0.36
C GLU A 205 0.95 -21.78 -0.87
N ILE A 206 1.15 -21.79 -2.18
CA ILE A 206 2.49 -21.58 -2.78
C ILE A 206 2.95 -20.14 -2.56
N TYR A 207 2.03 -19.18 -2.62
CA TYR A 207 2.36 -17.80 -2.33
C TYR A 207 2.85 -17.61 -0.89
N ASP A 208 2.12 -18.17 0.08
CA ASP A 208 2.46 -18.10 1.50
C ASP A 208 3.80 -18.80 1.80
N GLN A 209 4.03 -20.00 1.25
CA GLN A 209 5.30 -20.70 1.40
C GLN A 209 6.49 -19.89 0.85
N TRP A 210 6.31 -19.24 -0.29
CA TRP A 210 7.37 -18.41 -0.88
C TRP A 210 7.60 -17.12 -0.08
N SER A 211 6.55 -16.40 0.29
CA SER A 211 6.68 -15.17 1.09
C SER A 211 7.28 -15.41 2.47
N ASN A 212 7.06 -16.59 3.05
CA ASN A 212 7.65 -17.03 4.31
C ASN A 212 9.03 -17.70 4.15
N GLN A 213 9.58 -17.76 2.91
CA GLN A 213 10.88 -18.38 2.61
C GLN A 213 10.94 -19.89 2.93
N GLU A 214 9.78 -20.56 2.90
CA GLU A 214 9.67 -22.01 3.07
C GLU A 214 10.00 -22.79 1.78
N ILE A 215 9.85 -22.12 0.62
CA ILE A 215 10.28 -22.60 -0.70
C ILE A 215 11.20 -21.57 -1.34
N LEU A 216 12.14 -22.05 -2.15
CA LEU A 216 13.15 -21.25 -2.84
C LEU A 216 12.61 -20.61 -4.13
N SER A 217 13.21 -19.49 -4.54
CA SER A 217 12.88 -18.84 -5.81
C SER A 217 13.30 -19.63 -7.04
N SER A 218 14.26 -20.54 -6.90
CA SER A 218 14.66 -21.53 -7.93
C SER A 218 13.65 -22.68 -8.09
N GLU A 219 12.67 -22.83 -7.20
CA GLU A 219 11.65 -23.85 -7.36
C GLU A 219 10.69 -23.54 -8.51
N LYS A 220 10.18 -24.60 -9.14
CA LYS A 220 9.39 -24.51 -10.39
C LYS A 220 8.24 -23.49 -10.37
N PRO A 221 7.42 -23.36 -9.32
CA PRO A 221 6.33 -22.38 -9.33
C PRO A 221 6.85 -20.95 -9.51
N ILE A 222 7.91 -20.58 -8.80
CA ILE A 222 8.47 -19.23 -8.80
C ILE A 222 9.25 -18.98 -10.09
N LEU A 223 10.15 -19.89 -10.44
CA LEU A 223 10.92 -19.83 -11.68
C LEU A 223 10.02 -19.73 -12.93
N ASN A 224 8.93 -20.50 -12.99
CA ASN A 224 7.95 -20.39 -14.07
C ASN A 224 7.21 -19.06 -14.07
N SER A 225 6.99 -18.45 -12.89
CA SER A 225 6.33 -17.14 -12.78
C SER A 225 7.25 -16.02 -13.30
N ILE A 226 8.53 -16.06 -13.00
CA ILE A 226 9.54 -15.17 -13.59
C ILE A 226 9.59 -15.33 -15.11
N ASN A 227 9.61 -16.58 -15.61
CA ASN A 227 9.54 -16.86 -17.05
C ASN A 227 8.25 -16.33 -17.69
N ASN A 228 7.14 -16.29 -16.97
CA ASN A 228 5.88 -15.73 -17.46
C ASN A 228 5.94 -14.19 -17.59
N ILE A 229 6.69 -13.49 -16.72
CA ILE A 229 7.03 -12.07 -16.95
C ILE A 229 7.80 -11.96 -18.27
N GLY A 230 8.83 -12.80 -18.47
CA GLY A 230 9.61 -12.81 -19.70
C GLY A 230 8.77 -13.04 -20.97
N LYS A 231 7.76 -13.92 -20.92
CA LYS A 231 6.81 -14.12 -22.04
C LYS A 231 6.06 -12.85 -22.42
N LEU A 232 5.75 -11.99 -21.46
CA LEU A 232 5.13 -10.71 -21.72
C LEU A 232 6.15 -9.70 -22.29
N VAL A 233 7.20 -9.40 -21.51
CA VAL A 233 8.11 -8.29 -21.78
C VAL A 233 9.04 -8.51 -22.98
N PHE A 234 9.31 -9.78 -23.34
CA PHE A 234 10.13 -10.16 -24.50
C PHE A 234 9.33 -10.51 -25.75
N THR A 235 8.01 -10.44 -25.71
CA THR A 235 7.19 -10.57 -26.92
C THR A 235 7.46 -9.37 -27.83
N GLU A 236 7.84 -9.65 -29.06
CA GLU A 236 8.17 -8.62 -30.04
C GLU A 236 6.97 -7.69 -30.24
N ASN A 237 7.22 -6.39 -30.20
CA ASN A 237 6.23 -5.30 -30.34
C ASN A 237 5.09 -5.33 -29.29
N ALA A 238 5.21 -6.04 -28.18
CA ALA A 238 4.16 -6.07 -27.15
C ALA A 238 4.26 -4.85 -26.20
N VAL A 239 5.49 -4.42 -25.90
CA VAL A 239 5.74 -3.35 -24.91
C VAL A 239 6.24 -2.10 -25.60
N TYR A 240 5.69 -0.96 -25.20
CA TYR A 240 6.09 0.35 -25.72
C TYR A 240 7.60 0.61 -25.53
N GLY A 241 8.30 0.70 -26.64
CA GLY A 241 9.72 1.03 -26.70
C GLY A 241 10.69 -0.14 -26.44
N SER A 242 10.27 -1.32 -26.06
CA SER A 242 11.07 -2.54 -25.81
C SER A 242 11.45 -2.80 -24.35
N HIS A 243 11.92 -4.03 -24.03
CA HIS A 243 12.37 -4.46 -22.71
C HIS A 243 13.47 -3.57 -22.11
N LYS A 244 14.39 -3.02 -22.93
CA LYS A 244 15.43 -2.10 -22.45
C LYS A 244 14.89 -0.75 -21.97
N ARG A 245 13.72 -0.35 -22.46
CA ARG A 245 13.04 0.86 -21.98
C ARG A 245 12.47 0.62 -20.59
N ILE A 246 11.91 -0.54 -20.33
CA ILE A 246 11.21 -0.90 -19.08
C ILE A 246 12.04 -0.50 -17.86
N VAL A 247 13.31 -0.91 -17.81
CA VAL A 247 14.21 -0.66 -16.67
C VAL A 247 14.87 0.74 -16.65
N ARG A 248 14.60 1.59 -17.65
CA ARG A 248 15.29 2.90 -17.82
C ARG A 248 14.36 4.09 -17.86
N LYS A 249 13.08 3.85 -17.77
CA LYS A 249 12.05 4.89 -17.78
C LYS A 249 11.18 4.80 -16.54
N GLU A 250 10.90 5.97 -15.98
CA GLU A 250 10.10 6.09 -14.79
C GLU A 250 8.71 5.46 -14.98
N PHE A 251 8.32 4.58 -14.08
CA PHE A 251 7.03 3.92 -14.06
C PHE A 251 5.83 4.89 -14.08
N ARG A 252 6.01 6.10 -13.53
CA ARG A 252 4.99 7.16 -13.54
C ARG A 252 4.55 7.55 -14.93
N ASN A 253 5.43 7.38 -15.93
CA ASN A 253 5.11 7.67 -17.32
C ASN A 253 4.12 6.68 -17.94
N ASN A 254 3.97 5.49 -17.38
CA ASN A 254 3.03 4.48 -17.89
C ASN A 254 1.62 5.04 -18.04
N TYR A 255 1.15 5.79 -17.05
CA TYR A 255 -0.24 6.28 -16.98
C TYR A 255 -0.48 7.46 -17.91
N LYS A 256 0.52 8.33 -18.10
CA LYS A 256 0.49 9.40 -19.11
C LYS A 256 0.54 8.83 -20.52
N ASN A 257 1.41 7.83 -20.76
CA ASN A 257 1.52 7.16 -22.06
C ASN A 257 0.25 6.39 -22.40
N LEU A 258 -0.35 5.72 -21.40
CA LEU A 258 -1.61 4.97 -21.55
C LEU A 258 -2.74 5.86 -22.15
N LEU A 259 -2.81 7.12 -21.73
CA LEU A 259 -3.86 8.07 -22.11
C LEU A 259 -3.42 9.06 -23.20
N ASN A 260 -2.21 8.94 -23.72
CA ASN A 260 -1.71 9.74 -24.83
C ASN A 260 -2.16 9.13 -26.17
N GLU A 261 -2.81 9.92 -27.00
CA GLU A 261 -3.31 9.51 -28.33
C GLU A 261 -2.18 9.12 -29.31
N GLU A 262 -0.96 9.69 -29.13
CA GLU A 262 0.21 9.36 -29.96
C GLU A 262 0.89 8.04 -29.58
N VAL A 263 0.53 7.45 -28.45
CA VAL A 263 1.07 6.18 -27.94
C VAL A 263 0.05 5.09 -28.09
N SER A 264 0.43 3.95 -28.64
CA SER A 264 -0.52 2.88 -28.97
C SER A 264 -0.89 1.95 -27.80
N CYS A 265 -0.13 1.95 -26.69
CA CYS A 265 -0.39 1.02 -25.60
C CYS A 265 -1.80 1.19 -24.99
N VAL A 266 -2.42 0.04 -24.73
CA VAL A 266 -3.81 -0.08 -24.23
C VAL A 266 -3.82 -0.37 -22.74
N PHE A 267 -2.83 -1.12 -22.25
CA PHE A 267 -2.73 -1.62 -20.88
C PHE A 267 -1.50 -1.09 -20.15
N SER A 268 -1.65 -0.97 -18.82
CA SER A 268 -0.55 -0.81 -17.88
C SER A 268 -0.83 -1.66 -16.63
N TRP A 269 0.19 -2.28 -16.07
CA TRP A 269 0.06 -3.16 -14.91
C TRP A 269 0.61 -2.45 -13.67
N GLY A 270 -0.25 -2.19 -12.70
CA GLY A 270 0.13 -1.46 -11.48
C GLY A 270 -0.99 -1.40 -10.45
N GLY A 271 -0.68 -0.98 -9.23
CA GLY A 271 -1.60 -0.91 -8.12
C GLY A 271 -2.39 0.40 -8.01
N HIS A 272 -2.96 0.62 -6.84
CA HIS A 272 -3.67 1.85 -6.47
C HIS A 272 -2.85 3.13 -6.75
N TYR A 273 -1.52 3.06 -6.58
CA TYR A 273 -0.62 4.19 -6.83
C TYR A 273 -0.74 4.79 -8.23
N ALA A 274 -1.27 4.04 -9.21
CA ALA A 274 -1.54 4.53 -10.56
C ALA A 274 -2.42 5.78 -10.55
N THR A 275 -3.36 5.86 -9.62
CA THR A 275 -4.29 6.99 -9.47
C THR A 275 -3.58 8.33 -9.24
N LEU A 276 -2.38 8.30 -8.64
CA LEU A 276 -1.58 9.49 -8.37
C LEU A 276 -0.90 10.06 -9.63
N TYR A 277 -0.85 9.29 -10.71
CA TYR A 277 -0.11 9.63 -11.93
C TYR A 277 -0.99 9.70 -13.17
N MET A 278 -2.29 9.42 -13.04
CA MET A 278 -3.26 9.70 -14.10
C MET A 278 -3.32 11.21 -14.36
N PRO A 279 -3.40 11.66 -15.62
CA PRO A 279 -3.55 13.08 -15.92
C PRO A 279 -4.83 13.66 -15.29
N GLU A 280 -4.73 14.84 -14.68
CA GLU A 280 -5.82 15.49 -13.92
C GLU A 280 -7.05 15.80 -14.75
N ASP A 281 -6.91 15.98 -16.07
CA ASP A 281 -8.00 16.23 -17.02
C ASP A 281 -8.73 14.96 -17.46
N LYS A 282 -8.30 13.78 -17.01
CA LYS A 282 -8.87 12.48 -17.37
C LYS A 282 -9.75 11.92 -16.27
N GLN A 283 -10.83 11.23 -16.67
CA GLN A 283 -11.87 10.77 -15.77
C GLN A 283 -11.99 9.24 -15.76
N TYR A 284 -12.09 8.69 -14.55
CA TYR A 284 -12.34 7.27 -14.33
C TYR A 284 -13.66 6.81 -14.98
N LYS A 285 -13.67 5.60 -15.55
CA LYS A 285 -14.78 5.00 -16.36
C LYS A 285 -15.09 5.71 -17.67
N THR A 286 -14.55 6.91 -17.88
CA THR A 286 -14.74 7.64 -19.13
C THR A 286 -13.49 7.56 -20.02
N ASP A 287 -12.34 7.94 -19.48
CA ASP A 287 -11.06 7.92 -20.21
C ASP A 287 -10.22 6.69 -19.86
N TYR A 288 -10.25 6.27 -18.60
CA TYR A 288 -9.52 5.09 -18.11
C TYR A 288 -10.39 4.28 -17.14
N ASP A 289 -10.03 2.99 -17.01
CA ASP A 289 -10.66 2.07 -16.08
C ASP A 289 -9.65 0.95 -15.77
N PHE A 290 -10.02 0.02 -14.91
CA PHE A 290 -9.18 -1.13 -14.60
C PHE A 290 -9.96 -2.43 -14.50
N PHE A 291 -9.26 -3.53 -14.55
CA PHE A 291 -9.75 -4.83 -14.11
C PHE A 291 -8.69 -5.53 -13.24
N LYS A 292 -9.14 -6.42 -12.36
CA LYS A 292 -8.22 -7.21 -11.54
C LYS A 292 -7.34 -8.10 -12.42
N PHE A 293 -6.20 -8.54 -11.92
CA PHE A 293 -5.38 -9.53 -12.62
C PHE A 293 -6.23 -10.74 -13.06
N PRO A 294 -6.11 -11.19 -14.33
CA PRO A 294 -6.95 -12.25 -14.87
C PRO A 294 -6.74 -13.59 -14.18
N SER A 295 -7.73 -14.01 -13.40
CA SER A 295 -7.71 -15.26 -12.65
C SER A 295 -9.14 -15.74 -12.43
N PRO A 296 -9.37 -17.07 -12.36
CA PRO A 296 -10.63 -17.63 -11.92
C PRO A 296 -10.88 -17.40 -10.41
N LEU A 297 -9.82 -17.09 -9.65
CA LEU A 297 -9.88 -16.76 -8.22
C LEU A 297 -10.22 -15.29 -8.01
N ASN A 298 -10.72 -14.94 -6.82
CA ASN A 298 -10.90 -13.55 -6.43
C ASN A 298 -9.65 -12.97 -5.73
N SER A 299 -8.49 -13.57 -6.01
CA SER A 299 -7.22 -13.20 -5.40
C SER A 299 -6.81 -11.78 -5.76
N ILE A 300 -6.28 -11.08 -4.77
CA ILE A 300 -5.68 -9.75 -4.90
C ILE A 300 -4.39 -9.72 -4.06
N VAL A 301 -3.32 -9.26 -4.67
CA VAL A 301 -2.14 -8.80 -3.93
C VAL A 301 -2.41 -7.37 -3.48
N GLY A 302 -2.16 -7.07 -2.23
CA GLY A 302 -2.40 -5.74 -1.67
C GLY A 302 -1.31 -5.29 -0.71
N ILE A 303 -1.36 -4.02 -0.37
CA ILE A 303 -0.52 -3.36 0.64
C ILE A 303 -1.40 -2.62 1.63
N GLY A 304 -0.82 -2.11 2.69
CA GLY A 304 -1.57 -1.31 3.67
C GLY A 304 -0.71 -0.86 4.83
N ASP A 305 -1.26 0.00 5.65
CA ASP A 305 -0.61 0.50 6.84
C ASP A 305 -1.17 -0.18 8.08
N VAL A 306 -0.33 -0.35 9.09
CA VAL A 306 -0.63 -1.03 10.35
C VAL A 306 -0.49 -0.05 11.52
N LEU A 307 -1.52 0.01 12.35
CA LEU A 307 -1.51 0.74 13.64
C LEU A 307 -0.82 -0.11 14.70
N THR A 308 0.09 0.51 15.46
CA THR A 308 0.79 -0.08 16.60
C THR A 308 0.77 0.88 17.80
N VAL A 309 0.98 0.38 19.01
CA VAL A 309 1.00 1.18 20.23
C VAL A 309 2.36 1.05 20.89
N LEU A 310 2.96 2.19 21.26
CA LEU A 310 4.24 2.27 21.97
C LEU A 310 4.03 2.52 23.46
N ASN A 311 3.31 3.59 23.79
CA ASN A 311 3.05 3.99 25.16
C ASN A 311 1.57 3.75 25.50
N TYR A 312 1.31 3.06 26.60
CA TYR A 312 -0.05 2.71 27.00
C TYR A 312 -0.51 3.58 28.17
N ASP A 313 -1.61 4.28 27.94
CA ASP A 313 -2.47 4.84 28.96
C ASP A 313 -3.94 4.76 28.49
N GLU A 314 -4.88 5.22 29.30
CA GLU A 314 -6.31 5.15 28.96
C GLU A 314 -6.68 6.08 27.80
N ASP A 315 -5.99 7.20 27.61
CA ASP A 315 -6.21 8.14 26.50
C ASP A 315 -5.72 7.51 25.18
N THR A 316 -4.52 6.95 25.17
CA THR A 316 -3.95 6.21 24.03
C THR A 316 -4.84 5.05 23.63
N LYS A 317 -5.31 4.25 24.61
CA LYS A 317 -6.23 3.13 24.36
C LYS A 317 -7.55 3.59 23.74
N LEU A 318 -8.12 4.69 24.27
CA LEU A 318 -9.37 5.22 23.75
C LEU A 318 -9.21 5.70 22.30
N VAL A 319 -8.13 6.45 22.01
CA VAL A 319 -7.83 6.93 20.66
C VAL A 319 -7.60 5.76 19.71
N PHE A 320 -6.79 4.76 20.08
CA PHE A 320 -6.55 3.58 19.28
C PHE A 320 -7.85 2.83 18.93
N ASN A 321 -8.72 2.62 19.92
CA ASN A 321 -10.00 1.96 19.66
C ASN A 321 -10.94 2.78 18.76
N LYS A 322 -10.81 4.12 18.76
CA LYS A 322 -11.52 4.98 17.80
C LYS A 322 -10.97 4.85 16.38
N LEU A 323 -9.65 4.76 16.22
CA LEU A 323 -8.99 4.60 14.92
C LEU A 323 -9.34 3.28 14.22
N ILE A 324 -9.51 2.19 14.97
CA ILE A 324 -9.88 0.88 14.40
C ILE A 324 -11.39 0.65 14.31
N ASN A 325 -12.21 1.58 14.81
CA ASN A 325 -13.66 1.41 14.86
C ASN A 325 -14.30 1.37 13.45
N GLU A 326 -15.40 0.65 13.32
CA GLU A 326 -16.15 0.52 12.06
C GLU A 326 -16.71 1.86 11.53
N SER A 327 -16.82 2.89 12.36
CA SER A 327 -17.25 4.23 11.93
C SER A 327 -16.10 5.17 11.60
N PHE A 328 -14.84 4.78 11.84
CA PHE A 328 -13.69 5.64 11.53
C PHE A 328 -13.58 5.91 10.04
N GLY A 329 -13.27 7.15 9.68
CA GLY A 329 -13.07 7.56 8.30
C GLY A 329 -14.36 7.79 7.51
N GLU A 330 -15.55 7.78 8.14
CA GLU A 330 -16.82 8.04 7.46
C GLU A 330 -16.81 9.37 6.73
N ASN A 331 -16.35 10.43 7.39
CA ASN A 331 -16.24 11.74 6.78
C ASN A 331 -15.14 11.76 5.70
N TRP A 332 -13.98 11.14 5.93
CA TRP A 332 -12.92 11.01 4.93
C TRP A 332 -13.42 10.30 3.68
N MET A 333 -14.10 9.16 3.81
CA MET A 333 -14.68 8.40 2.70
C MET A 333 -15.79 9.16 1.94
N SER A 334 -16.44 10.14 2.57
CA SER A 334 -17.47 10.95 1.91
C SER A 334 -16.94 11.95 0.87
N HIS A 335 -15.61 12.17 0.83
CA HIS A 335 -14.98 13.03 -0.16
C HIS A 335 -14.70 12.31 -1.47
N ILE A 336 -14.97 13.01 -2.59
CA ILE A 336 -14.80 12.45 -3.95
C ILE A 336 -13.33 12.13 -4.31
N ASP A 337 -12.37 12.72 -3.62
CA ASP A 337 -10.94 12.51 -3.79
C ASP A 337 -10.34 11.58 -2.73
N SER A 338 -11.17 10.95 -1.90
CA SER A 338 -10.70 10.03 -0.85
C SER A 338 -10.04 8.78 -1.44
N SER A 339 -8.88 8.42 -0.90
CA SER A 339 -8.20 7.15 -1.17
C SER A 339 -8.22 6.19 0.02
N TYR A 340 -9.04 6.44 1.03
CA TYR A 340 -9.09 5.62 2.24
C TYR A 340 -9.98 4.38 2.04
N ILE A 341 -9.36 3.21 2.14
CA ILE A 341 -10.04 1.90 2.17
C ILE A 341 -9.80 1.29 3.54
N PRO A 342 -10.79 1.22 4.42
CA PRO A 342 -10.61 0.68 5.76
C PRO A 342 -10.28 -0.82 5.71
N ALA A 343 -9.30 -1.24 6.53
CA ALA A 343 -8.96 -2.65 6.70
C ALA A 343 -9.97 -3.40 7.59
N ASN A 344 -10.72 -2.67 8.41
CA ASN A 344 -11.79 -3.23 9.24
C ASN A 344 -12.96 -3.68 8.37
N ILE A 345 -13.21 -5.00 8.30
CA ILE A 345 -14.26 -5.59 7.46
C ILE A 345 -15.69 -5.23 7.89
N LYS A 346 -15.89 -4.67 9.08
CA LYS A 346 -17.17 -4.13 9.54
C LYS A 346 -17.41 -2.70 9.08
N ASN A 347 -16.40 -2.01 8.60
CA ASN A 347 -16.55 -0.66 8.07
C ASN A 347 -17.10 -0.72 6.64
N ILE A 348 -18.44 -0.66 6.56
CA ILE A 348 -19.20 -0.70 5.30
C ILE A 348 -19.69 0.68 4.85
N ASN A 349 -19.11 1.74 5.40
CA ASN A 349 -19.49 3.11 5.08
C ASN A 349 -19.33 3.41 3.57
N TYR A 350 -20.17 4.32 3.09
CA TYR A 350 -20.13 4.73 1.68
C TYR A 350 -18.80 5.43 1.34
N ILE A 351 -18.21 5.03 0.22
CA ILE A 351 -17.03 5.68 -0.37
C ILE A 351 -17.46 6.48 -1.59
N ALA A 352 -17.28 7.80 -1.54
CA ALA A 352 -17.71 8.70 -2.61
C ALA A 352 -16.82 8.64 -3.85
N ASN A 353 -15.51 8.35 -3.67
CA ASN A 353 -14.58 8.16 -4.79
C ASN A 353 -14.89 6.84 -5.51
N PRO A 354 -15.27 6.86 -6.80
CA PRO A 354 -15.67 5.65 -7.51
C PRO A 354 -14.50 4.67 -7.72
N ILE A 355 -13.26 5.14 -7.87
CA ILE A 355 -12.07 4.28 -7.97
C ILE A 355 -11.89 3.52 -6.65
N THR A 356 -11.79 4.25 -5.55
CA THR A 356 -11.60 3.70 -4.20
C THR A 356 -12.75 2.76 -3.81
N SER A 357 -13.98 3.04 -4.25
CA SER A 357 -15.12 2.17 -4.03
C SER A 357 -14.98 0.84 -4.78
N ASP A 358 -14.60 0.87 -6.07
CA ASP A 358 -14.41 -0.34 -6.87
C ASP A 358 -13.21 -1.16 -6.37
N GLU A 359 -12.13 -0.50 -5.94
CA GLU A 359 -10.97 -1.15 -5.32
C GLU A 359 -11.33 -1.83 -3.99
N ARG A 360 -12.11 -1.15 -3.12
CA ARG A 360 -12.62 -1.75 -1.89
C ARG A 360 -13.40 -3.02 -2.16
N ASP A 361 -14.27 -3.01 -3.16
CA ASP A 361 -15.10 -4.18 -3.49
C ASP A 361 -14.23 -5.40 -3.87
N LEU A 362 -13.11 -5.20 -4.56
CA LEU A 362 -12.13 -6.25 -4.84
C LEU A 362 -11.46 -6.76 -3.56
N ILE A 363 -11.00 -5.85 -2.69
CA ILE A 363 -10.35 -6.20 -1.41
C ILE A 363 -11.31 -6.97 -0.50
N VAL A 364 -12.52 -6.47 -0.27
CA VAL A 364 -13.52 -7.11 0.60
C VAL A 364 -13.86 -8.50 0.09
N LYS A 365 -14.00 -8.67 -1.21
CA LYS A 365 -14.27 -9.97 -1.82
C LYS A 365 -13.11 -10.93 -1.62
N SER A 366 -11.88 -10.49 -1.84
CA SER A 366 -10.70 -11.34 -1.66
C SER A 366 -10.46 -11.70 -0.19
N LEU A 367 -10.71 -10.79 0.76
CA LEU A 367 -10.67 -11.08 2.19
C LEU A 367 -11.74 -12.11 2.59
N SER A 368 -12.96 -11.98 2.06
CA SER A 368 -14.05 -12.93 2.33
C SER A 368 -13.77 -14.34 1.81
N ASP A 369 -13.08 -14.45 0.68
CA ASP A 369 -12.70 -15.71 0.05
C ASP A 369 -11.36 -16.26 0.59
N ASN A 370 -10.76 -15.60 1.59
CA ASN A 370 -9.41 -15.88 2.11
C ASN A 370 -8.33 -15.94 1.01
N SER A 371 -8.48 -15.10 -0.01
CA SER A 371 -7.59 -15.04 -1.18
C SER A 371 -6.86 -13.70 -1.33
N PHE A 372 -7.04 -12.77 -0.40
CA PHE A 372 -6.18 -11.60 -0.25
C PHE A 372 -4.81 -12.05 0.25
N ARG A 373 -3.74 -11.53 -0.36
CA ARG A 373 -2.38 -11.67 0.17
C ARG A 373 -1.69 -10.33 0.16
N TYR A 374 -0.92 -10.11 1.22
CA TYR A 374 -0.06 -8.94 1.31
C TYR A 374 1.13 -9.10 0.36
N ASP A 375 1.66 -7.99 -0.16
CA ASP A 375 2.86 -7.92 -0.99
C ASP A 375 4.01 -8.72 -0.35
N ALA A 376 4.49 -9.75 -1.03
CA ALA A 376 5.47 -10.68 -0.47
C ALA A 376 6.82 -9.99 -0.24
N SER A 377 7.20 -9.05 -1.11
CA SER A 377 8.47 -8.33 -0.97
C SER A 377 8.51 -7.45 0.29
N GLU A 378 7.34 -6.98 0.75
CA GLU A 378 7.17 -6.21 1.98
C GLU A 378 7.02 -7.09 3.24
N LEU A 379 6.78 -8.39 3.08
CA LEU A 379 6.79 -9.37 4.17
C LEU A 379 8.18 -9.98 4.42
N MET A 380 9.01 -10.03 3.39
CA MET A 380 10.38 -10.54 3.46
C MET A 380 11.31 -9.56 4.17
N GLU A 381 12.41 -10.06 4.74
CA GLU A 381 13.49 -9.19 5.20
C GLU A 381 13.96 -8.27 4.05
N ARG A 382 14.25 -7.02 4.35
CA ARG A 382 14.65 -6.01 3.36
C ARG A 382 15.76 -6.49 2.42
N LYS A 383 16.76 -7.20 2.95
CA LYS A 383 17.88 -7.75 2.16
C LYS A 383 17.42 -8.72 1.06
N ILE A 384 16.27 -9.38 1.27
CA ILE A 384 15.68 -10.35 0.33
C ILE A 384 14.66 -9.64 -0.57
N GLY A 385 13.62 -9.03 0.01
CA GLY A 385 12.54 -8.40 -0.72
C GLY A 385 13.01 -7.22 -1.57
N ALA A 386 13.70 -6.25 -0.98
CA ALA A 386 14.13 -5.04 -1.67
C ALA A 386 15.51 -5.17 -2.32
N ASP A 387 16.53 -5.62 -1.56
CA ASP A 387 17.91 -5.54 -2.05
C ASP A 387 18.26 -6.67 -3.03
N ALA A 388 17.60 -7.84 -2.95
CA ALA A 388 17.86 -8.97 -3.83
C ALA A 388 16.76 -9.17 -4.89
N LEU A 389 15.49 -9.32 -4.51
CA LEU A 389 14.40 -9.65 -5.44
C LEU A 389 14.13 -8.54 -6.46
N TRP A 390 14.11 -7.26 -6.04
CA TRP A 390 13.94 -6.15 -6.96
C TRP A 390 15.06 -6.11 -8.00
N VAL A 391 16.30 -6.26 -7.56
CA VAL A 391 17.50 -6.24 -8.43
C VAL A 391 17.51 -7.45 -9.37
N ALA A 392 17.13 -8.62 -8.89
CA ALA A 392 17.06 -9.84 -9.71
C ALA A 392 16.06 -9.68 -10.86
N LEU A 393 14.86 -9.13 -10.61
CA LEU A 393 13.86 -8.90 -11.65
C LEU A 393 14.26 -7.79 -12.63
N GLU A 394 14.86 -6.69 -12.14
CA GLU A 394 15.41 -5.66 -13.00
C GLU A 394 16.46 -6.25 -13.96
N ASN A 395 17.44 -7.00 -13.41
CA ASN A 395 18.48 -7.67 -14.20
C ASN A 395 17.88 -8.65 -15.21
N TYR A 396 16.93 -9.49 -14.79
CA TYR A 396 16.24 -10.43 -15.66
C TYR A 396 15.63 -9.75 -16.89
N ILE A 397 15.01 -8.59 -16.70
CA ILE A 397 14.40 -7.81 -17.79
C ILE A 397 15.49 -7.15 -18.66
N ASP A 398 16.53 -6.53 -18.06
CA ASP A 398 17.55 -5.75 -18.78
C ASP A 398 18.43 -6.61 -19.69
N ILE A 399 18.82 -7.82 -19.24
CA ILE A 399 19.71 -8.70 -20.01
C ILE A 399 19.11 -9.23 -21.30
N GLY A 400 17.78 -9.17 -21.45
CA GLY A 400 17.05 -9.53 -22.66
C GLY A 400 16.83 -11.04 -22.83
N ARG A 401 15.91 -11.38 -23.73
CA ARG A 401 15.27 -12.70 -23.86
C ARG A 401 16.24 -13.89 -23.83
N GLU A 402 17.25 -13.90 -24.70
CA GLU A 402 18.14 -15.07 -24.85
C GLU A 402 18.94 -15.35 -23.60
N ARG A 403 19.46 -14.29 -22.95
CA ARG A 403 20.23 -14.41 -21.72
C ARG A 403 19.32 -14.69 -20.53
N ALA A 404 18.19 -14.00 -20.41
CA ALA A 404 17.23 -14.19 -19.35
C ALA A 404 16.78 -15.66 -19.21
N TYR A 405 16.38 -16.30 -20.31
CA TYR A 405 15.96 -17.70 -20.28
C TYR A 405 17.11 -18.69 -20.06
N ARG A 406 18.35 -18.35 -20.39
CA ARG A 406 19.51 -19.19 -20.12
C ARG A 406 20.03 -19.03 -18.69
N GLU A 407 19.97 -17.83 -18.16
CA GLU A 407 20.59 -17.45 -16.89
C GLU A 407 19.57 -17.38 -15.73
N ILE A 408 18.32 -17.79 -15.95
CA ILE A 408 17.27 -17.68 -14.93
C ILE A 408 17.55 -18.54 -13.70
N GLU A 409 18.12 -19.74 -13.88
CA GLU A 409 18.47 -20.61 -12.76
C GLU A 409 19.59 -19.96 -11.93
N ASP A 410 20.62 -19.41 -12.58
CA ASP A 410 21.70 -18.69 -11.90
C ASP A 410 21.17 -17.47 -11.12
N ILE A 411 20.24 -16.70 -11.74
CA ILE A 411 19.60 -15.52 -11.11
C ILE A 411 18.80 -15.93 -9.86
N THR A 412 18.05 -17.02 -9.95
CA THR A 412 17.23 -17.48 -8.81
C THR A 412 18.08 -18.15 -7.72
N GLU A 413 19.14 -18.87 -8.07
CA GLU A 413 20.11 -19.42 -7.10
C GLU A 413 20.86 -18.30 -6.36
N GLU A 414 21.21 -17.21 -7.05
CA GLU A 414 21.79 -16.03 -6.41
C GLU A 414 20.79 -15.37 -5.44
N LEU A 415 19.53 -15.26 -5.84
CA LEU A 415 18.47 -14.76 -4.97
C LEU A 415 18.31 -15.64 -3.73
N ASP A 416 18.23 -16.95 -3.90
CA ASP A 416 18.08 -17.93 -2.82
C ASP A 416 19.28 -17.94 -1.85
N SER A 417 20.45 -17.54 -2.30
CA SER A 417 21.62 -17.40 -1.43
C SER A 417 21.47 -16.31 -0.35
N ASN A 418 20.47 -15.46 -0.46
CA ASN A 418 20.11 -14.43 0.52
C ASN A 418 19.04 -14.89 1.51
N PHE A 419 18.40 -16.04 1.28
CA PHE A 419 17.40 -16.68 2.17
C PHE A 419 18.09 -17.39 3.36
#